data_794a29a8e828b6f6e08ebaf6bb44aa02
#
_entry.id   794a29a8e828b6f6e08ebaf6bb44aa02
#
_cell.length_a   1.000
_cell.length_b   1.000
_cell.length_c   1.000
_cell.angle_alpha   90.00
_cell.angle_beta   90.00
_cell.angle_gamma   90.00
#
_symmetry.space_group_name_H-M   'P 1'
#
loop_
_entity.id
_entity.type
_entity.pdbx_description
1 polymer ?
#
loop_
_entity_poly.entity_id
_entity_poly.type
_entity_poly.pdbx_seq_one_letter_code
_entity_poly.pdbx_strand_id
1 'polypeptide(L)'
;MLKRKNYLAALLALVMLLGLTACGGDKGQTEAPAADGGAQTEQPAASGDLTEWEQSSGIYETDETDEELYQRALEEGATVTLYSISSRCTKVAEAFMAKYPGLECVPFDISTNDLLEKVTREYKAGSPTADVVHIKDQDGSMYLEYVANKIFYNYQPADIFAHIDPEYTATTTPLYIELTQLFYNTEAYPDGSPITNLWQLTEPQWKGKIMMQNPLDNLAWGSWITGFCVGDEPQRLADAYKDLYGEDLVLSDGCENAGFEFLKRLHANQPIFTASSDEIAEAVGTPGQSDPPVGFCASSKLRKAEENGWVFAPVNLEPDTGIPAVNTLYIVEGSEHPAAAKLLVRFMMGGIDGDTSGYEPFNTLGGWPVRDDIAPAEGSTDYAELNVAPFDANEMYYNYNTVRDFWQQLG
;
A
#
# COMPACT_ATOMS: atom_id res chain seq x y z
N MET A 1 18.27 19.45 -51.87
CA MET A 1 17.16 20.36 -52.29
C MET A 1 16.06 20.27 -51.22
N LEU A 2 15.98 21.31 -50.43
CA LEU A 2 14.86 22.23 -50.16
C LEU A 2 13.60 21.53 -49.56
N LYS A 3 13.00 21.95 -48.44
CA LYS A 3 12.88 23.25 -47.71
C LYS A 3 12.44 23.01 -46.28
N ARG A 4 13.00 23.83 -45.38
CA ARG A 4 12.51 24.15 -44.03
C ARG A 4 11.11 24.81 -44.07
N LYS A 5 10.28 24.62 -43.05
CA LYS A 5 9.41 25.71 -42.54
C LYS A 5 9.19 25.58 -41.01
N ASN A 6 9.65 26.61 -40.34
CA ASN A 6 9.36 26.96 -38.92
C ASN A 6 7.97 27.62 -38.83
N TYR A 7 7.26 27.45 -37.74
CA TYR A 7 6.32 28.41 -37.16
C TYR A 7 6.42 28.19 -35.63
N LEU A 8 7.04 29.01 -34.89
CA LEU A 8 6.78 30.32 -34.29
C LEU A 8 5.68 30.29 -33.22
N ALA A 9 6.13 30.59 -32.00
CA ALA A 9 5.43 30.76 -30.74
C ALA A 9 4.37 31.89 -30.81
N ALA A 10 3.34 31.79 -29.97
CA ALA A 10 2.58 32.93 -29.54
C ALA A 10 2.29 32.83 -28.03
N LEU A 11 2.94 33.72 -27.30
CA LEU A 11 2.63 34.14 -25.93
C LEU A 11 1.23 34.82 -25.91
N LEU A 12 0.45 34.57 -24.88
CA LEU A 12 -0.51 35.56 -24.40
C LEU A 12 -0.51 35.59 -22.87
N ALA A 13 0.05 36.66 -22.35
CA ALA A 13 -0.11 37.13 -20.98
C ALA A 13 -1.38 38.01 -20.88
N LEU A 14 -2.16 37.84 -19.81
CA LEU A 14 -3.17 38.82 -19.43
C LEU A 14 -3.26 38.92 -17.89
N VAL A 15 -2.53 39.85 -17.35
CA VAL A 15 -2.89 41.06 -16.60
C VAL A 15 -3.82 40.89 -15.39
N MET A 16 -3.19 41.15 -14.22
CA MET A 16 -3.79 41.45 -12.91
C MET A 16 -4.65 42.73 -12.95
N LEU A 17 -5.67 42.80 -12.13
CA LEU A 17 -6.18 44.04 -11.60
C LEU A 17 -6.47 43.96 -10.12
N LEU A 18 -5.76 44.81 -9.40
CA LEU A 18 -5.83 45.11 -7.97
C LEU A 18 -7.16 45.78 -7.57
N GLY A 19 -7.60 45.44 -6.37
CA GLY A 19 -8.60 46.23 -5.63
C GLY A 19 -8.22 46.27 -4.15
N LEU A 20 -7.45 47.31 -3.78
CA LEU A 20 -7.17 47.67 -2.39
C LEU A 20 -8.33 48.53 -1.86
N THR A 21 -8.86 48.19 -0.69
CA THR A 21 -9.40 49.16 0.25
C THR A 21 -8.94 48.85 1.66
N ALA A 22 -8.25 49.84 2.22
CA ALA A 22 -7.75 49.86 3.60
C ALA A 22 -8.76 50.59 4.51
N CYS A 23 -8.77 50.23 5.77
CA CYS A 23 -8.88 50.98 7.04
C CYS A 23 -9.48 50.02 8.10
N GLY A 24 -8.95 49.83 9.28
CA GLY A 24 -8.20 50.59 10.23
C GLY A 24 -8.51 49.99 11.61
N GLY A 25 -7.47 49.74 12.39
CA GLY A 25 -7.35 49.77 13.84
C GLY A 25 -8.28 48.94 14.74
N ASP A 26 -7.79 47.98 15.53
CA ASP A 26 -7.55 48.21 16.96
C ASP A 26 -6.90 46.94 17.63
N LYS A 27 -6.11 47.21 18.67
CA LYS A 27 -5.39 46.20 19.45
C LYS A 27 -6.32 45.48 20.44
N GLY A 28 -6.34 44.17 20.41
CA GLY A 28 -6.92 43.37 21.45
C GLY A 28 -6.17 42.04 21.57
N GLN A 29 -5.38 41.90 22.65
CA GLN A 29 -4.87 40.62 23.11
C GLN A 29 -6.05 39.70 23.40
N THR A 30 -6.02 38.50 22.86
CA THR A 30 -6.85 37.40 23.36
C THR A 30 -6.05 36.12 23.34
N GLU A 31 -6.09 35.47 24.49
CA GLU A 31 -5.49 34.21 24.85
C GLU A 31 -5.82 33.08 23.87
N ALA A 32 -4.87 32.15 23.70
CA ALA A 32 -5.04 30.91 22.98
C ALA A 32 -6.08 30.01 23.69
N PRO A 33 -7.03 29.40 22.99
CA PRO A 33 -7.82 28.32 23.53
C PRO A 33 -7.01 27.00 23.49
N ALA A 34 -7.13 26.26 24.56
CA ALA A 34 -6.59 24.92 24.73
C ALA A 34 -7.10 23.98 23.62
N ALA A 35 -6.20 23.15 23.10
CA ALA A 35 -6.52 22.03 22.24
C ALA A 35 -7.36 21.01 23.05
N ASP A 36 -8.62 20.84 22.68
CA ASP A 36 -9.41 19.68 23.07
C ASP A 36 -9.44 18.74 21.86
N GLY A 37 -8.94 17.54 22.08
CA GLY A 37 -8.75 16.53 21.06
C GLY A 37 -10.06 15.84 20.68
N GLY A 38 -10.25 15.63 19.41
CA GLY A 38 -11.38 14.88 18.84
C GLY A 38 -11.53 15.22 17.36
N ALA A 39 -10.50 14.98 16.55
CA ALA A 39 -10.69 15.00 15.11
C ALA A 39 -11.46 13.74 14.70
N GLN A 40 -12.79 13.85 14.68
CA GLN A 40 -13.59 13.01 13.78
C GLN A 40 -13.22 13.45 12.37
N THR A 41 -12.45 12.64 11.65
CA THR A 41 -12.27 12.77 10.21
C THR A 41 -13.60 12.43 9.55
N GLU A 42 -14.45 13.44 9.37
CA GLU A 42 -15.56 13.33 8.46
C GLU A 42 -14.99 13.03 7.06
N GLN A 43 -15.34 11.86 6.52
CA GLN A 43 -15.24 11.58 5.09
C GLN A 43 -15.75 12.84 4.36
N PRO A 44 -15.10 13.34 3.28
CA PRO A 44 -15.58 14.52 2.60
C PRO A 44 -17.05 14.27 2.21
N ALA A 45 -17.98 14.83 2.95
CA ALA A 45 -19.37 14.83 2.56
C ALA A 45 -19.41 15.45 1.16
N ALA A 46 -19.98 14.72 0.21
CA ALA A 46 -20.17 15.18 -1.16
C ALA A 46 -20.96 16.51 -1.15
N SER A 47 -20.24 17.61 -1.06
CA SER A 47 -20.84 18.96 -1.06
C SER A 47 -21.05 19.49 -2.49
N GLY A 48 -21.13 18.58 -3.46
CA GLY A 48 -21.49 18.83 -4.85
C GLY A 48 -22.65 17.94 -5.27
N ASP A 49 -23.30 18.27 -6.38
CA ASP A 49 -24.31 17.40 -6.96
C ASP A 49 -23.65 16.05 -7.34
N LEU A 50 -24.22 14.95 -6.84
CA LEU A 50 -23.76 13.59 -7.17
C LEU A 50 -23.93 13.34 -8.67
N THR A 51 -23.01 12.60 -9.27
CA THR A 51 -23.18 12.11 -10.65
C THR A 51 -24.39 11.17 -10.76
N GLU A 52 -24.85 10.93 -11.96
CA GLU A 52 -25.95 9.98 -12.20
C GLU A 52 -25.59 8.57 -11.71
N TRP A 53 -24.33 8.14 -11.91
CA TRP A 53 -23.85 6.86 -11.44
C TRP A 53 -23.75 6.82 -9.90
N GLU A 54 -23.20 7.85 -9.26
CA GLU A 54 -23.13 7.92 -7.79
C GLU A 54 -24.52 7.84 -7.13
N GLN A 55 -25.54 8.45 -7.76
CA GLN A 55 -26.92 8.38 -7.29
C GLN A 55 -27.55 7.00 -7.51
N SER A 56 -27.38 6.42 -8.69
CA SER A 56 -28.01 5.13 -9.05
C SER A 56 -27.33 3.95 -8.36
N SER A 57 -26.02 3.99 -8.17
CA SER A 57 -25.24 2.96 -7.48
C SER A 57 -25.46 2.94 -5.97
N GLY A 58 -25.86 4.08 -5.37
CA GLY A 58 -25.90 4.26 -3.93
C GLY A 58 -24.54 4.04 -3.28
N ILE A 59 -23.43 4.44 -3.97
CA ILE A 59 -22.05 4.14 -3.53
C ILE A 59 -21.72 4.65 -2.12
N TYR A 60 -22.42 5.66 -1.66
CA TYR A 60 -22.26 6.24 -0.33
C TYR A 60 -23.23 5.66 0.71
N GLU A 61 -24.09 4.70 0.33
CA GLU A 61 -24.94 3.97 1.26
C GLU A 61 -24.14 2.86 1.92
N THR A 62 -23.99 2.94 3.24
CA THR A 62 -23.09 2.07 4.03
C THR A 62 -23.78 1.14 5.00
N ASP A 63 -25.11 1.30 5.17
CA ASP A 63 -25.91 0.53 6.12
C ASP A 63 -26.67 -0.64 5.48
N GLU A 64 -26.43 -0.91 4.18
CA GLU A 64 -27.07 -2.00 3.47
C GLU A 64 -26.59 -3.37 3.99
N THR A 65 -27.52 -4.28 4.17
CA THR A 65 -27.24 -5.66 4.57
C THR A 65 -26.78 -6.52 3.42
N ASP A 66 -26.08 -7.62 3.71
CA ASP A 66 -25.67 -8.61 2.70
C ASP A 66 -26.86 -9.16 1.93
N GLU A 67 -28.02 -9.39 2.59
CA GLU A 67 -29.22 -9.90 1.93
C GLU A 67 -29.83 -8.88 0.95
N GLU A 68 -29.92 -7.61 1.33
CA GLU A 68 -30.41 -6.54 0.45
C GLU A 68 -29.53 -6.39 -0.79
N LEU A 69 -28.19 -6.38 -0.58
CA LEU A 69 -27.22 -6.33 -1.68
C LEU A 69 -27.29 -7.56 -2.56
N TYR A 70 -27.48 -8.76 -2.00
CA TYR A 70 -27.59 -10.00 -2.76
C TYR A 70 -28.84 -10.00 -3.66
N GLN A 71 -29.99 -9.59 -3.15
CA GLN A 71 -31.21 -9.51 -3.96
C GLN A 71 -31.05 -8.50 -5.10
N ARG A 72 -30.48 -7.33 -4.85
CA ARG A 72 -30.20 -6.33 -5.89
C ARG A 72 -29.18 -6.83 -6.91
N ALA A 73 -28.13 -7.51 -6.47
CA ALA A 73 -27.11 -8.09 -7.36
C ALA A 73 -27.71 -9.09 -8.37
N LEU A 74 -28.70 -9.89 -7.94
CA LEU A 74 -29.44 -10.77 -8.84
C LEU A 74 -30.24 -9.99 -9.92
N GLU A 75 -30.73 -8.80 -9.57
CA GLU A 75 -31.48 -7.94 -10.50
C GLU A 75 -30.56 -7.17 -11.46
N GLU A 76 -29.30 -6.89 -11.07
CA GLU A 76 -28.29 -6.17 -11.85
C GLU A 76 -27.59 -7.03 -12.93
N GLY A 77 -27.95 -8.28 -13.09
CA GLY A 77 -27.35 -9.18 -14.08
C GLY A 77 -26.51 -10.31 -13.50
N ALA A 78 -26.47 -10.41 -12.16
CA ALA A 78 -25.90 -11.52 -11.41
C ALA A 78 -24.39 -11.80 -11.67
N THR A 79 -23.63 -10.80 -12.08
CA THR A 79 -22.18 -10.91 -12.37
C THR A 79 -21.40 -9.84 -11.64
N VAL A 80 -20.16 -10.15 -11.22
CA VAL A 80 -19.19 -9.17 -10.70
C VAL A 80 -17.78 -9.52 -11.15
N THR A 81 -17.04 -8.54 -11.63
CA THR A 81 -15.66 -8.71 -12.11
C THR A 81 -14.66 -8.15 -11.09
N LEU A 82 -13.74 -8.99 -10.64
CA LEU A 82 -12.68 -8.67 -9.69
C LEU A 82 -11.31 -8.59 -10.37
N TYR A 83 -10.71 -7.40 -10.44
CA TYR A 83 -9.29 -7.28 -10.76
C TYR A 83 -8.47 -7.31 -9.48
N SER A 84 -7.47 -8.18 -9.43
CA SER A 84 -6.68 -8.40 -8.21
C SER A 84 -5.20 -8.59 -8.54
N ILE A 85 -4.35 -8.00 -7.71
CA ILE A 85 -2.89 -8.24 -7.74
C ILE A 85 -2.48 -9.54 -7.04
N SER A 86 -3.44 -10.39 -6.68
CA SER A 86 -3.21 -11.63 -5.96
C SER A 86 -3.93 -12.79 -6.60
N SER A 87 -3.22 -13.88 -6.91
CA SER A 87 -3.81 -15.13 -7.41
C SER A 87 -4.86 -15.75 -6.47
N ARG A 88 -4.91 -15.29 -5.21
CA ARG A 88 -5.94 -15.71 -4.22
C ARG A 88 -7.36 -15.30 -4.64
N CYS A 89 -7.51 -14.35 -5.57
CA CYS A 89 -8.81 -13.91 -6.09
C CYS A 89 -9.65 -15.06 -6.68
N THR A 90 -9.01 -16.10 -7.22
CA THR A 90 -9.72 -17.28 -7.71
C THR A 90 -10.44 -18.02 -6.57
N LYS A 91 -9.79 -18.20 -5.42
CA LYS A 91 -10.41 -18.83 -4.24
C LYS A 91 -11.51 -17.96 -3.65
N VAL A 92 -11.33 -16.63 -3.66
CA VAL A 92 -12.37 -15.68 -3.26
C VAL A 92 -13.60 -15.83 -4.15
N ALA A 93 -13.43 -15.87 -5.47
CA ALA A 93 -14.52 -16.00 -6.41
C ALA A 93 -15.29 -17.33 -6.23
N GLU A 94 -14.57 -18.44 -6.04
CA GLU A 94 -15.18 -19.75 -5.75
C GLU A 94 -16.01 -19.73 -4.47
N ALA A 95 -15.47 -19.15 -3.38
CA ALA A 95 -16.16 -19.04 -2.11
C ALA A 95 -17.37 -18.08 -2.19
N PHE A 96 -17.24 -16.96 -2.92
CA PHE A 96 -18.34 -16.02 -3.15
C PHE A 96 -19.52 -16.68 -3.87
N MET A 97 -19.26 -17.37 -4.97
CA MET A 97 -20.28 -18.09 -5.73
C MET A 97 -20.92 -19.22 -4.92
N ALA A 98 -20.18 -19.84 -4.01
CA ALA A 98 -20.71 -20.86 -3.12
C ALA A 98 -21.67 -20.27 -2.06
N LYS A 99 -21.35 -19.08 -1.52
CA LYS A 99 -22.18 -18.38 -0.52
C LYS A 99 -23.43 -17.73 -1.15
N TYR A 100 -23.31 -17.20 -2.38
CA TYR A 100 -24.36 -16.45 -3.07
C TYR A 100 -24.76 -17.16 -4.39
N PRO A 101 -25.57 -18.23 -4.34
CA PRO A 101 -25.97 -18.99 -5.52
C PRO A 101 -26.70 -18.12 -6.54
N GLY A 102 -26.32 -18.24 -7.81
CA GLY A 102 -26.89 -17.44 -8.89
C GLY A 102 -26.09 -16.20 -9.25
N LEU A 103 -25.11 -15.79 -8.40
CA LEU A 103 -24.12 -14.80 -8.79
C LEU A 103 -22.91 -15.47 -9.41
N GLU A 104 -22.29 -14.79 -10.39
CA GLU A 104 -21.00 -15.15 -11.00
C GLU A 104 -19.95 -14.12 -10.59
N CYS A 105 -18.79 -14.58 -10.10
CA CYS A 105 -17.64 -13.75 -9.86
C CYS A 105 -16.53 -14.12 -10.84
N VAL A 106 -16.06 -13.15 -11.62
CA VAL A 106 -15.02 -13.33 -12.64
C VAL A 106 -13.70 -12.73 -12.15
N PRO A 107 -12.77 -13.53 -11.64
CA PRO A 107 -11.49 -13.04 -11.11
C PRO A 107 -10.45 -12.89 -12.22
N PHE A 108 -9.66 -11.80 -12.14
CA PHE A 108 -8.47 -11.57 -12.96
C PHE A 108 -7.26 -11.36 -12.05
N ASP A 109 -6.30 -12.29 -12.10
CA ASP A 109 -4.99 -12.14 -11.48
C ASP A 109 -4.09 -11.35 -12.45
N ILE A 110 -3.69 -10.14 -12.05
CA ILE A 110 -3.02 -9.18 -12.93
C ILE A 110 -1.99 -8.37 -12.13
N SER A 111 -0.85 -8.02 -12.73
CA SER A 111 0.17 -7.21 -12.05
C SER A 111 -0.32 -5.79 -11.74
N THR A 112 0.26 -5.14 -10.73
CA THR A 112 -0.11 -3.77 -10.33
C THR A 112 -0.09 -2.80 -11.52
N ASN A 113 0.98 -2.80 -12.30
CA ASN A 113 1.12 -1.87 -13.43
C ASN A 113 0.10 -2.14 -14.53
N ASP A 114 -0.11 -3.41 -14.89
CA ASP A 114 -1.08 -3.80 -15.91
C ASP A 114 -2.53 -3.51 -15.45
N LEU A 115 -2.82 -3.68 -14.15
CA LEU A 115 -4.11 -3.36 -13.56
C LEU A 115 -4.42 -1.87 -13.70
N LEU A 116 -3.50 -1.02 -13.26
CA LEU A 116 -3.67 0.44 -13.31
C LEU A 116 -3.77 0.95 -14.76
N GLU A 117 -2.94 0.42 -15.68
CA GLU A 117 -3.05 0.74 -17.09
C GLU A 117 -4.42 0.33 -17.66
N LYS A 118 -4.86 -0.89 -17.35
CA LYS A 118 -6.13 -1.44 -17.85
C LYS A 118 -7.32 -0.62 -17.35
N VAL A 119 -7.41 -0.37 -16.05
CA VAL A 119 -8.50 0.44 -15.45
C VAL A 119 -8.48 1.86 -16.01
N THR A 120 -7.31 2.49 -16.08
CA THR A 120 -7.19 3.85 -16.64
C THR A 120 -7.67 3.92 -18.10
N ARG A 121 -7.36 2.92 -18.89
CA ARG A 121 -7.80 2.84 -20.29
C ARG A 121 -9.31 2.62 -20.41
N GLU A 122 -9.88 1.76 -19.59
CA GLU A 122 -11.32 1.47 -19.53
C GLU A 122 -12.11 2.71 -19.07
N TYR A 123 -11.63 3.39 -18.01
CA TYR A 123 -12.21 4.65 -17.54
C TYR A 123 -12.25 5.71 -18.64
N LYS A 124 -11.11 5.94 -19.31
CA LYS A 124 -11.04 6.91 -20.43
C LYS A 124 -11.94 6.55 -21.61
N ALA A 125 -12.23 5.27 -21.80
CA ALA A 125 -13.14 4.80 -22.83
C ALA A 125 -14.63 4.87 -22.40
N GLY A 126 -14.92 5.16 -21.13
CA GLY A 126 -16.27 5.13 -20.57
C GLY A 126 -16.90 3.73 -20.59
N SER A 127 -16.09 2.70 -20.47
CA SER A 127 -16.52 1.28 -20.51
C SER A 127 -15.69 0.49 -19.49
N PRO A 128 -15.94 0.65 -18.19
CA PRO A 128 -15.28 -0.14 -17.16
C PRO A 128 -15.67 -1.61 -17.32
N THR A 129 -14.70 -2.50 -17.13
CA THR A 129 -14.93 -3.94 -17.08
C THR A 129 -14.87 -4.45 -15.65
N ALA A 130 -13.98 -3.85 -14.84
CA ALA A 130 -13.88 -4.19 -13.42
C ALA A 130 -15.01 -3.54 -12.64
N ASP A 131 -15.63 -4.30 -11.73
CA ASP A 131 -16.53 -3.79 -10.71
C ASP A 131 -15.76 -3.51 -9.41
N VAL A 132 -14.86 -4.43 -9.04
CA VAL A 132 -14.03 -4.34 -7.84
C VAL A 132 -12.55 -4.46 -8.21
N VAL A 133 -11.72 -3.64 -7.57
CA VAL A 133 -10.27 -3.69 -7.65
C VAL A 133 -9.68 -4.02 -6.28
N HIS A 134 -8.81 -5.04 -6.23
CA HIS A 134 -7.96 -5.37 -5.10
C HIS A 134 -6.51 -5.02 -5.43
N ILE A 135 -5.95 -4.02 -4.74
CA ILE A 135 -4.63 -3.45 -5.00
C ILE A 135 -3.99 -2.97 -3.70
N LYS A 136 -2.71 -2.64 -3.72
CA LYS A 136 -2.00 -1.99 -2.60
C LYS A 136 -1.86 -0.50 -2.90
N ASP A 137 -2.11 0.34 -1.90
CA ASP A 137 -1.67 1.74 -1.91
C ASP A 137 -0.37 1.86 -1.09
N GLN A 138 0.76 1.97 -1.78
CA GLN A 138 2.08 2.03 -1.17
C GLN A 138 2.77 3.40 -1.37
N ASP A 139 2.26 4.22 -2.27
CA ASP A 139 2.79 5.55 -2.59
C ASP A 139 1.76 6.67 -2.45
N GLY A 140 0.54 6.36 -1.98
CA GLY A 140 -0.55 7.32 -1.87
C GLY A 140 -1.27 7.62 -3.19
N SER A 141 -0.84 7.05 -4.32
CA SER A 141 -1.44 7.34 -5.62
C SER A 141 -2.88 6.87 -5.74
N MET A 142 -3.26 5.78 -5.08
CA MET A 142 -4.64 5.29 -5.10
C MET A 142 -5.59 6.35 -4.54
N TYR A 143 -5.24 6.93 -3.39
CA TYR A 143 -6.03 7.98 -2.76
C TYR A 143 -5.94 9.30 -3.54
N LEU A 144 -4.72 9.78 -3.84
CA LEU A 144 -4.48 11.12 -4.39
C LEU A 144 -4.79 11.24 -5.89
N GLU A 145 -4.77 10.16 -6.64
CA GLU A 145 -5.08 10.18 -8.07
C GLU A 145 -6.38 9.45 -8.39
N TYR A 146 -6.54 8.20 -7.97
CA TYR A 146 -7.69 7.39 -8.42
C TYR A 146 -8.97 7.73 -7.65
N VAL A 147 -8.92 7.85 -6.32
CA VAL A 147 -10.08 8.24 -5.50
C VAL A 147 -10.39 9.73 -5.70
N ALA A 148 -9.38 10.61 -5.65
CA ALA A 148 -9.59 12.04 -5.82
C ALA A 148 -10.18 12.41 -7.20
N ASN A 149 -9.89 11.64 -8.25
CA ASN A 149 -10.47 11.80 -9.59
C ASN A 149 -11.70 10.92 -9.84
N LYS A 150 -12.26 10.31 -8.80
CA LYS A 150 -13.47 9.48 -8.87
C LYS A 150 -13.36 8.32 -9.88
N ILE A 151 -12.17 7.78 -10.09
CA ILE A 151 -11.97 6.54 -10.85
C ILE A 151 -12.27 5.34 -9.95
N PHE A 152 -11.86 5.45 -8.68
CA PHE A 152 -12.13 4.50 -7.61
C PHE A 152 -12.96 5.14 -6.52
N TYR A 153 -13.80 4.32 -5.90
CA TYR A 153 -14.61 4.68 -4.73
C TYR A 153 -14.30 3.77 -3.56
N ASN A 154 -14.11 4.38 -2.40
CA ASN A 154 -14.11 3.68 -1.12
C ASN A 154 -15.53 3.31 -0.76
N TYR A 155 -15.82 2.02 -0.60
CA TYR A 155 -17.04 1.55 0.01
C TYR A 155 -16.74 1.07 1.42
N GLN A 156 -17.32 1.73 2.41
CA GLN A 156 -17.01 1.56 3.82
C GLN A 156 -18.25 1.15 4.61
N PRO A 157 -18.66 -0.15 4.55
CA PRO A 157 -19.84 -0.64 5.26
C PRO A 157 -19.69 -0.41 6.77
N ALA A 158 -20.66 0.32 7.36
CA ALA A 158 -20.56 0.87 8.71
C ALA A 158 -20.36 -0.21 9.78
N ASP A 159 -21.02 -1.35 9.63
CA ASP A 159 -20.93 -2.49 10.54
C ASP A 159 -19.55 -3.15 10.56
N ILE A 160 -18.90 -3.28 9.40
CA ILE A 160 -17.54 -3.84 9.27
C ILE A 160 -16.50 -2.81 9.72
N PHE A 161 -16.67 -1.55 9.32
CA PHE A 161 -15.73 -0.47 9.63
C PHE A 161 -15.70 -0.10 11.12
N ALA A 162 -16.74 -0.45 11.90
CA ALA A 162 -16.72 -0.34 13.35
C ALA A 162 -15.60 -1.18 14.01
N HIS A 163 -15.04 -2.16 13.31
CA HIS A 163 -13.98 -3.05 13.75
C HIS A 163 -12.60 -2.73 13.15
N ILE A 164 -12.43 -1.58 12.51
CA ILE A 164 -11.17 -1.17 11.88
C ILE A 164 -10.68 0.12 12.52
N ASP A 165 -9.39 0.18 12.86
CA ASP A 165 -8.81 1.40 13.40
C ASP A 165 -8.99 2.56 12.41
N PRO A 166 -9.47 3.73 12.86
CA PRO A 166 -9.65 4.93 12.03
C PRO A 166 -8.40 5.36 11.26
N GLU A 167 -7.21 5.04 11.73
CA GLU A 167 -5.95 5.30 11.03
C GLU A 167 -5.93 4.68 9.63
N TYR A 168 -6.49 3.47 9.48
CA TYR A 168 -6.50 2.77 8.19
C TYR A 168 -7.68 3.15 7.28
N THR A 169 -8.70 3.84 7.81
CA THR A 169 -9.96 4.08 7.08
C THR A 169 -10.06 5.46 6.45
N ALA A 170 -9.15 6.38 6.80
CA ALA A 170 -9.22 7.77 6.37
C ALA A 170 -9.13 7.94 4.84
N THR A 171 -8.37 7.10 4.15
CA THR A 171 -8.06 7.25 2.73
C THR A 171 -8.45 6.04 1.87
N THR A 172 -8.84 4.90 2.48
CA THR A 172 -9.01 3.66 1.74
C THR A 172 -10.07 2.72 2.36
N THR A 173 -10.43 1.66 1.64
CA THR A 173 -11.13 0.48 2.13
C THR A 173 -10.10 -0.63 2.37
N PRO A 174 -9.52 -0.73 3.58
CA PRO A 174 -8.41 -1.65 3.85
C PRO A 174 -8.92 -3.09 4.02
N LEU A 175 -8.14 -4.06 3.56
CA LEU A 175 -8.44 -5.48 3.67
C LEU A 175 -7.51 -6.20 4.65
N TYR A 176 -6.21 -6.07 4.45
CA TYR A 176 -5.16 -6.62 5.32
C TYR A 176 -3.84 -5.91 5.07
N ILE A 177 -2.89 -6.08 6.00
CA ILE A 177 -1.55 -5.50 5.92
C ILE A 177 -0.53 -6.60 5.59
N GLU A 178 0.40 -6.30 4.69
CA GLU A 178 1.64 -7.03 4.49
C GLU A 178 2.82 -6.08 4.73
N LEU A 179 4.00 -6.65 4.99
CA LEU A 179 5.24 -5.90 5.11
C LEU A 179 6.24 -6.35 4.04
N THR A 180 7.11 -5.46 3.61
CA THR A 180 8.36 -5.85 2.97
C THR A 180 9.40 -5.98 4.07
N GLN A 181 9.76 -7.23 4.43
CA GLN A 181 10.62 -7.56 5.57
C GLN A 181 11.94 -8.17 5.11
N LEU A 182 12.98 -8.03 5.95
CA LEU A 182 14.22 -8.77 5.81
C LEU A 182 14.02 -10.20 6.31
N PHE A 183 14.53 -11.16 5.55
CA PHE A 183 14.56 -12.58 5.89
C PHE A 183 16.01 -13.09 5.96
N TYR A 184 16.24 -14.06 6.84
CA TYR A 184 17.49 -14.76 7.00
C TYR A 184 17.29 -16.28 7.05
N ASN A 185 18.34 -17.05 6.76
CA ASN A 185 18.29 -18.52 6.79
C ASN A 185 18.50 -19.04 8.21
N THR A 186 17.52 -19.78 8.75
CA THR A 186 17.52 -20.25 10.13
C THR A 186 18.44 -21.45 10.38
N GLU A 187 18.82 -22.20 9.35
CA GLU A 187 19.83 -23.25 9.49
C GLU A 187 21.25 -22.71 9.59
N ALA A 188 21.56 -21.67 8.80
CA ALA A 188 22.85 -21.02 8.84
C ALA A 188 23.03 -20.15 10.10
N TYR A 189 21.94 -19.62 10.64
CA TYR A 189 21.94 -18.76 11.85
C TYR A 189 20.95 -19.32 12.89
N PRO A 190 21.28 -20.46 13.53
CA PRO A 190 20.36 -21.15 14.46
C PRO A 190 20.12 -20.38 15.77
N ASP A 191 21.01 -19.47 16.12
CA ASP A 191 20.90 -18.65 17.33
C ASP A 191 20.07 -17.36 17.11
N GLY A 192 19.55 -17.15 15.91
CA GLY A 192 18.75 -15.98 15.49
C GLY A 192 19.39 -15.17 14.37
N SER A 193 18.75 -14.09 13.98
CA SER A 193 19.23 -13.24 12.88
C SER A 193 20.61 -12.64 13.16
N PRO A 194 21.52 -12.67 12.17
CA PRO A 194 22.81 -11.98 12.28
C PRO A 194 22.70 -10.46 12.17
N ILE A 195 21.52 -9.94 11.88
CA ILE A 195 21.19 -8.52 11.69
C ILE A 195 20.02 -8.19 12.60
N THR A 196 20.14 -7.12 13.37
CA THR A 196 19.09 -6.60 14.26
C THR A 196 18.80 -5.11 14.03
N ASN A 197 19.61 -4.46 13.19
CA ASN A 197 19.49 -3.04 12.89
C ASN A 197 19.77 -2.82 11.39
N LEU A 198 18.98 -2.01 10.73
CA LEU A 198 19.08 -1.71 9.29
C LEU A 198 20.50 -1.25 8.88
N TRP A 199 21.17 -0.46 9.71
CA TRP A 199 22.51 0.04 9.42
C TRP A 199 23.57 -1.06 9.27
N GLN A 200 23.38 -2.22 9.91
CA GLN A 200 24.28 -3.36 9.73
C GLN A 200 24.33 -3.85 8.28
N LEU A 201 23.24 -3.65 7.51
CA LEU A 201 23.23 -3.97 6.06
C LEU A 201 24.21 -3.11 5.26
N THR A 202 24.65 -1.98 5.81
CA THR A 202 25.63 -1.11 5.16
C THR A 202 27.08 -1.49 5.48
N GLU A 203 27.30 -2.49 6.33
CA GLU A 203 28.63 -2.95 6.72
C GLU A 203 29.28 -3.84 5.65
N PRO A 204 30.62 -3.85 5.54
CA PRO A 204 31.33 -4.53 4.44
C PRO A 204 31.09 -6.03 4.32
N GLN A 205 30.76 -6.74 5.43
CA GLN A 205 30.47 -8.18 5.40
C GLN A 205 29.21 -8.54 4.62
N TRP A 206 28.30 -7.60 4.42
CA TRP A 206 27.06 -7.78 3.68
C TRP A 206 27.14 -7.36 2.22
N LYS A 207 28.32 -6.91 1.78
CA LYS A 207 28.53 -6.50 0.38
C LYS A 207 28.29 -7.67 -0.57
N GLY A 208 27.34 -7.48 -1.52
CA GLY A 208 26.95 -8.51 -2.49
C GLY A 208 26.18 -9.69 -1.89
N LYS A 209 25.59 -9.54 -0.69
CA LYS A 209 24.81 -10.57 0.00
C LYS A 209 23.40 -10.14 0.37
N ILE A 210 22.98 -8.95 -0.02
CA ILE A 210 21.63 -8.43 0.23
C ILE A 210 20.81 -8.60 -1.04
N MET A 211 19.71 -9.30 -0.97
CA MET A 211 18.80 -9.50 -2.10
C MET A 211 17.56 -8.61 -1.97
N MET A 212 17.15 -7.99 -3.06
CA MET A 212 15.96 -7.17 -3.16
C MET A 212 15.51 -7.03 -4.62
N GLN A 213 14.33 -6.53 -4.88
CA GLN A 213 13.99 -6.13 -6.24
C GLN A 213 14.50 -4.70 -6.50
N ASN A 214 14.73 -4.39 -7.78
CA ASN A 214 15.21 -3.06 -8.14
C ASN A 214 14.12 -2.00 -7.94
N PRO A 215 14.35 -0.96 -7.14
CA PRO A 215 13.39 0.12 -6.92
C PRO A 215 12.97 0.90 -8.18
N LEU A 216 13.73 0.81 -9.26
CA LEU A 216 13.41 1.48 -10.51
C LEU A 216 12.41 0.69 -11.38
N ASP A 217 12.24 -0.60 -11.13
CA ASP A 217 11.50 -1.50 -12.01
C ASP A 217 10.01 -1.62 -11.65
N ASN A 218 9.64 -1.32 -10.42
CA ASN A 218 8.24 -1.33 -10.01
C ASN A 218 7.92 -0.32 -8.90
N LEU A 219 6.63 0.05 -8.83
CA LEU A 219 6.10 1.03 -7.89
C LEU A 219 6.33 0.64 -6.44
N ALA A 220 6.06 -0.62 -6.07
CA ALA A 220 6.14 -1.09 -4.69
C ALA A 220 7.54 -0.93 -4.08
N TRP A 221 8.60 -1.19 -4.88
CA TRP A 221 9.97 -1.06 -4.41
C TRP A 221 10.48 0.38 -4.44
N GLY A 222 9.99 1.20 -5.39
CA GLY A 222 10.19 2.64 -5.36
C GLY A 222 9.56 3.27 -4.11
N SER A 223 8.36 2.84 -3.75
CA SER A 223 7.69 3.27 -2.51
C SER A 223 8.44 2.78 -1.28
N TRP A 224 8.94 1.55 -1.28
CA TRP A 224 9.71 1.00 -0.17
C TRP A 224 10.94 1.85 0.16
N ILE A 225 11.74 2.27 -0.85
CA ILE A 225 12.88 3.16 -0.59
C ILE A 225 12.45 4.58 -0.19
N THR A 226 11.28 5.04 -0.66
CA THR A 226 10.75 6.36 -0.31
C THR A 226 10.41 6.44 1.18
N GLY A 227 9.86 5.36 1.74
CA GLY A 227 9.51 5.30 3.16
C GLY A 227 10.67 5.61 4.11
N PHE A 228 11.91 5.29 3.76
CA PHE A 228 13.08 5.63 4.58
C PHE A 228 13.42 7.12 4.59
N CYS A 229 12.93 7.89 3.64
CA CYS A 229 13.34 9.28 3.40
C CYS A 229 12.31 10.33 3.86
N VAL A 230 11.11 9.91 4.27
CA VAL A 230 9.96 10.79 4.53
C VAL A 230 9.45 10.70 5.96
N GLY A 231 8.64 11.67 6.37
CA GLY A 231 8.02 11.73 7.69
C GLY A 231 9.04 11.72 8.84
N ASP A 232 8.76 10.95 9.87
CA ASP A 232 9.61 10.80 11.05
C ASP A 232 10.71 9.74 10.85
N GLU A 233 10.67 8.96 9.77
CA GLU A 233 11.57 7.84 9.54
C GLU A 233 13.06 8.22 9.45
N PRO A 234 13.46 9.34 8.83
CA PRO A 234 14.84 9.79 8.87
C PRO A 234 15.39 10.01 10.28
N GLN A 235 14.57 10.51 11.22
CA GLN A 235 14.99 10.68 12.59
C GLN A 235 15.13 9.33 13.30
N ARG A 236 14.20 8.40 13.09
CA ARG A 236 14.28 7.04 13.64
C ARG A 236 15.54 6.32 13.16
N LEU A 237 15.89 6.45 11.87
CA LEU A 237 17.14 5.94 11.31
C LEU A 237 18.38 6.57 11.94
N ALA A 238 18.39 7.89 12.16
CA ALA A 238 19.51 8.57 12.81
C ALA A 238 19.71 8.11 14.26
N ASP A 239 18.61 7.93 15.00
CA ASP A 239 18.64 7.44 16.37
C ASP A 239 19.13 5.98 16.45
N ALA A 240 18.63 5.12 15.55
CA ALA A 240 19.07 3.73 15.45
C ALA A 240 20.56 3.59 15.05
N TYR A 241 21.09 4.50 14.25
CA TYR A 241 22.54 4.59 13.98
C TYR A 241 23.33 4.90 15.24
N LYS A 242 22.87 5.91 15.98
CA LYS A 242 23.52 6.32 17.23
C LYS A 242 23.49 5.21 18.29
N ASP A 243 22.36 4.52 18.42
CA ASP A 243 22.22 3.43 19.37
C ASP A 243 23.14 2.24 19.01
N LEU A 244 23.31 1.97 17.71
CA LEU A 244 24.16 0.88 17.24
C LEU A 244 25.66 1.19 17.37
N TYR A 245 26.10 2.40 16.98
CA TYR A 245 27.53 2.75 16.88
C TYR A 245 28.03 3.66 17.98
N GLY A 246 27.15 4.24 18.80
CA GLY A 246 27.50 5.14 19.90
C GLY A 246 27.93 6.55 19.47
N GLU A 247 27.72 6.92 18.22
CA GLU A 247 28.07 8.22 17.64
C GLU A 247 26.94 8.77 16.75
N ASP A 248 26.88 10.08 16.59
CA ASP A 248 25.89 10.73 15.73
C ASP A 248 26.19 10.43 14.25
N LEU A 249 25.11 10.20 13.46
CA LEU A 249 25.24 10.00 12.02
C LEU A 249 25.75 11.26 11.32
N VAL A 250 26.78 11.11 10.51
CA VAL A 250 27.28 12.16 9.62
C VAL A 250 26.79 11.91 8.20
N LEU A 251 26.03 12.86 7.65
CA LEU A 251 25.53 12.78 6.29
C LEU A 251 26.64 13.06 5.28
N SER A 252 26.70 12.25 4.24
CA SER A 252 27.59 12.49 3.09
C SER A 252 27.03 13.56 2.16
N ASP A 253 27.87 14.13 1.31
CA ASP A 253 27.46 15.09 0.28
C ASP A 253 26.34 14.53 -0.57
N GLY A 254 25.28 15.32 -0.76
CA GLY A 254 24.10 14.98 -1.54
C GLY A 254 23.01 14.18 -0.80
N CYS A 255 23.21 13.87 0.50
CA CYS A 255 22.20 13.26 1.34
C CYS A 255 21.49 14.32 2.19
N GLU A 256 20.18 14.45 2.02
CA GLU A 256 19.36 15.45 2.72
C GLU A 256 19.05 15.05 4.17
N ASN A 257 18.92 13.74 4.42
CA ASN A 257 18.60 13.17 5.72
C ASN A 257 19.18 11.75 5.87
N ALA A 258 18.92 11.10 7.02
CA ALA A 258 19.42 9.77 7.32
C ALA A 258 18.89 8.68 6.37
N GLY A 259 17.68 8.84 5.81
CA GLY A 259 17.14 7.93 4.82
C GLY A 259 17.96 7.92 3.53
N PHE A 260 18.28 9.09 2.98
CA PHE A 260 19.14 9.20 1.79
C PHE A 260 20.56 8.66 2.08
N GLU A 261 21.11 8.91 3.27
CA GLU A 261 22.41 8.35 3.67
C GLU A 261 22.36 6.83 3.77
N PHE A 262 21.28 6.27 4.35
CA PHE A 262 21.07 4.83 4.41
C PHE A 262 21.01 4.22 3.02
N LEU A 263 20.17 4.75 2.12
CA LEU A 263 20.04 4.28 0.75
C LEU A 263 21.36 4.33 -0.03
N LYS A 264 22.14 5.41 0.15
CA LYS A 264 23.46 5.55 -0.48
C LYS A 264 24.41 4.47 -0.01
N ARG A 265 24.48 4.22 1.30
CA ARG A 265 25.34 3.17 1.86
C ARG A 265 24.86 1.76 1.50
N LEU A 266 23.54 1.52 1.51
CA LEU A 266 22.95 0.26 1.07
C LEU A 266 23.29 -0.02 -0.39
N HIS A 267 23.14 0.97 -1.29
CA HIS A 267 23.51 0.84 -2.70
C HIS A 267 25.01 0.55 -2.89
N ALA A 268 25.89 1.20 -2.10
CA ALA A 268 27.34 0.96 -2.13
C ALA A 268 27.71 -0.48 -1.72
N ASN A 269 26.86 -1.17 -0.98
CA ASN A 269 26.99 -2.58 -0.64
C ASN A 269 26.55 -3.53 -1.77
N GLN A 270 26.22 -3.00 -2.94
CA GLN A 270 25.96 -3.75 -4.16
C GLN A 270 24.87 -4.83 -3.95
N PRO A 271 23.63 -4.45 -3.60
CA PRO A 271 22.56 -5.42 -3.46
C PRO A 271 22.34 -6.20 -4.76
N ILE A 272 21.93 -7.45 -4.63
CA ILE A 272 21.60 -8.34 -5.73
C ILE A 272 20.14 -8.10 -6.10
N PHE A 273 19.89 -7.60 -7.30
CA PHE A 273 18.53 -7.38 -7.78
C PHE A 273 17.94 -8.62 -8.43
N THR A 274 16.68 -8.93 -8.07
CA THR A 274 15.91 -10.06 -8.60
C THR A 274 14.62 -9.58 -9.23
N ALA A 275 13.98 -10.42 -10.03
CA ALA A 275 12.72 -10.10 -10.68
C ALA A 275 11.51 -10.28 -9.74
N SER A 276 11.62 -11.11 -8.69
CA SER A 276 10.47 -11.45 -7.84
C SER A 276 10.87 -11.72 -6.39
N SER A 277 9.90 -11.55 -5.47
CA SER A 277 10.05 -11.97 -4.07
C SER A 277 10.15 -13.49 -3.90
N ASP A 278 9.70 -14.30 -4.87
CA ASP A 278 9.86 -15.76 -4.82
C ASP A 278 11.32 -16.16 -5.01
N GLU A 279 12.04 -15.52 -5.95
CA GLU A 279 13.49 -15.74 -6.14
C GLU A 279 14.29 -15.38 -4.88
N ILE A 280 13.91 -14.31 -4.18
CA ILE A 280 14.57 -13.92 -2.93
C ILE A 280 14.29 -14.96 -1.84
N ALA A 281 13.02 -15.35 -1.66
CA ALA A 281 12.63 -16.32 -0.66
C ALA A 281 13.30 -17.68 -0.88
N GLU A 282 13.41 -18.14 -2.13
CA GLU A 282 14.12 -19.36 -2.52
C GLU A 282 15.62 -19.25 -2.20
N ALA A 283 16.27 -18.16 -2.62
CA ALA A 283 17.70 -17.97 -2.42
C ALA A 283 18.06 -17.87 -0.93
N VAL A 284 17.28 -17.19 -0.12
CA VAL A 284 17.49 -17.08 1.33
C VAL A 284 17.12 -18.39 2.04
N GLY A 285 15.96 -18.98 1.66
CA GLY A 285 15.36 -20.11 2.38
C GLY A 285 15.88 -21.49 2.00
N THR A 286 16.69 -21.64 0.96
CA THR A 286 17.24 -22.96 0.55
C THR A 286 18.05 -23.59 1.69
N PRO A 287 17.74 -24.84 2.09
CA PRO A 287 18.47 -25.53 3.16
C PRO A 287 19.93 -25.85 2.79
N GLY A 288 20.77 -26.09 3.81
CA GLY A 288 22.14 -26.57 3.64
C GLY A 288 23.15 -25.52 3.17
N GLN A 289 22.79 -24.25 3.15
CA GLN A 289 23.72 -23.16 2.80
C GLN A 289 24.65 -22.83 3.98
N SER A 290 25.94 -22.65 3.70
CA SER A 290 26.94 -22.27 4.74
C SER A 290 27.10 -20.74 4.86
N ASP A 291 26.77 -19.99 3.84
CA ASP A 291 26.89 -18.53 3.77
C ASP A 291 25.74 -17.94 2.89
N PRO A 292 24.48 -18.08 3.33
CA PRO A 292 23.34 -17.61 2.56
C PRO A 292 23.25 -16.09 2.50
N PRO A 293 22.61 -15.52 1.46
CA PRO A 293 22.25 -14.13 1.46
C PRO A 293 21.18 -13.85 2.51
N VAL A 294 20.98 -12.57 2.83
CA VAL A 294 19.76 -12.06 3.44
C VAL A 294 18.94 -11.34 2.37
N GLY A 295 17.64 -11.23 2.54
CA GLY A 295 16.85 -10.63 1.47
C GLY A 295 15.55 -10.00 1.95
N PHE A 296 15.21 -8.89 1.34
CA PHE A 296 13.92 -8.23 1.55
C PHE A 296 12.88 -8.84 0.60
N CYS A 297 11.79 -9.36 1.15
CA CYS A 297 10.65 -9.79 0.35
C CYS A 297 9.33 -9.60 1.10
N ALA A 298 8.21 -9.79 0.40
CA ALA A 298 6.90 -9.68 1.03
C ALA A 298 6.74 -10.71 2.15
N SER A 299 6.26 -10.25 3.30
CA SER A 299 6.04 -11.09 4.50
C SER A 299 5.15 -12.30 4.22
N SER A 300 4.19 -12.17 3.31
CA SER A 300 3.31 -13.27 2.88
C SER A 300 4.03 -14.45 2.22
N LYS A 301 5.34 -14.36 1.96
CA LYS A 301 6.13 -15.52 1.51
C LYS A 301 6.27 -16.61 2.58
N LEU A 302 6.08 -16.26 3.86
CA LEU A 302 6.02 -17.21 4.96
C LEU A 302 5.02 -18.34 4.72
N ARG A 303 3.87 -18.07 4.10
CA ARG A 303 2.86 -19.09 3.80
C ARG A 303 3.35 -20.22 2.88
N LYS A 304 4.41 -19.95 2.08
CA LYS A 304 4.99 -20.91 1.14
C LYS A 304 6.18 -21.67 1.72
N ALA A 305 6.63 -21.35 2.94
CA ALA A 305 7.86 -21.91 3.51
C ALA A 305 7.78 -23.43 3.65
N GLU A 306 6.69 -23.94 4.20
CA GLU A 306 6.49 -25.39 4.40
C GLU A 306 6.41 -26.13 3.06
N GLU A 307 5.59 -25.63 2.11
CA GLU A 307 5.38 -26.23 0.80
C GLU A 307 6.70 -26.36 0.01
N ASN A 308 7.55 -25.32 0.07
CA ASN A 308 8.80 -25.27 -0.66
C ASN A 308 10.00 -25.80 0.15
N GLY A 309 9.81 -26.14 1.41
CA GLY A 309 10.89 -26.60 2.30
C GLY A 309 11.91 -25.49 2.60
N TRP A 310 11.50 -24.23 2.63
CA TRP A 310 12.38 -23.11 2.95
C TRP A 310 12.61 -22.99 4.46
N VAL A 311 13.86 -22.77 4.83
CA VAL A 311 14.32 -22.64 6.21
C VAL A 311 14.69 -21.17 6.49
N PHE A 312 13.70 -20.28 6.51
CA PHE A 312 13.92 -18.86 6.71
C PHE A 312 12.92 -18.26 7.69
N ALA A 313 13.28 -17.14 8.31
CA ALA A 313 12.43 -16.38 9.21
C ALA A 313 12.58 -14.88 8.95
N PRO A 314 11.55 -14.07 9.25
CA PRO A 314 11.64 -12.63 9.20
C PRO A 314 12.45 -12.10 10.38
N VAL A 315 12.99 -10.91 10.21
CA VAL A 315 13.75 -10.20 11.25
C VAL A 315 12.91 -9.04 11.75
N ASN A 316 12.80 -8.89 13.07
CA ASN A 316 12.31 -7.65 13.67
C ASN A 316 13.50 -6.70 13.83
N LEU A 317 13.60 -5.71 12.97
CA LEU A 317 14.75 -4.79 12.87
C LEU A 317 14.51 -3.48 13.59
N GLU A 318 15.62 -2.86 14.02
CA GLU A 318 15.65 -1.46 14.42
C GLU A 318 16.10 -0.58 13.24
N PRO A 319 15.51 0.61 13.02
CA PRO A 319 14.28 1.11 13.66
C PRO A 319 13.03 0.46 13.09
N ASP A 320 13.11 -0.20 11.92
CA ASP A 320 11.98 -0.76 11.21
C ASP A 320 12.18 -2.18 10.76
N THR A 321 11.18 -2.99 11.05
CA THR A 321 11.01 -4.32 10.50
C THR A 321 10.55 -4.29 9.05
N GLY A 322 9.79 -3.27 8.70
CA GLY A 322 9.27 -3.11 7.34
C GLY A 322 8.33 -1.93 7.20
N ILE A 323 8.14 -1.51 5.96
CA ILE A 323 7.18 -0.49 5.58
C ILE A 323 5.85 -1.19 5.26
N PRO A 324 4.73 -0.73 5.84
CA PRO A 324 3.44 -1.36 5.65
C PRO A 324 2.95 -1.22 4.20
N ALA A 325 2.34 -2.29 3.72
CA ALA A 325 1.66 -2.33 2.44
C ALA A 325 0.21 -2.75 2.69
N VAL A 326 -0.67 -1.77 2.80
CA VAL A 326 -2.10 -2.02 3.00
C VAL A 326 -2.70 -2.51 1.70
N ASN A 327 -3.27 -3.71 1.73
CA ASN A 327 -4.08 -4.23 0.64
C ASN A 327 -5.48 -3.64 0.75
N THR A 328 -5.99 -3.08 -0.34
CA THR A 328 -7.18 -2.24 -0.37
C THR A 328 -8.17 -2.72 -1.41
N LEU A 329 -9.43 -2.40 -1.19
CA LEU A 329 -10.54 -2.68 -2.10
C LEU A 329 -11.16 -1.37 -2.57
N TYR A 330 -11.49 -1.31 -3.85
CA TYR A 330 -12.18 -0.16 -4.44
C TYR A 330 -13.29 -0.63 -5.37
N ILE A 331 -14.39 0.13 -5.43
CA ILE A 331 -15.40 -0.02 -6.48
C ILE A 331 -15.07 0.94 -7.61
N VAL A 332 -15.16 0.46 -8.85
CA VAL A 332 -14.79 1.23 -10.04
C VAL A 332 -15.96 2.10 -10.48
N GLU A 333 -15.67 3.36 -10.84
CA GLU A 333 -16.65 4.28 -11.41
C GLU A 333 -17.28 3.70 -12.67
N GLY A 334 -18.59 3.83 -12.78
CA GLY A 334 -19.34 3.33 -13.93
C GLY A 334 -19.58 1.80 -13.92
N SER A 335 -19.24 1.07 -12.83
CA SER A 335 -19.62 -0.34 -12.67
C SER A 335 -21.12 -0.55 -13.00
N GLU A 336 -21.42 -1.55 -13.83
CA GLU A 336 -22.79 -1.91 -14.16
C GLU A 336 -23.44 -2.78 -13.07
N HIS A 337 -22.64 -3.26 -12.07
CA HIS A 337 -23.07 -4.18 -11.02
C HIS A 337 -22.72 -3.66 -9.61
N PRO A 338 -23.16 -2.43 -9.23
CA PRO A 338 -22.72 -1.81 -7.97
C PRO A 338 -23.17 -2.56 -6.70
N ALA A 339 -24.33 -3.21 -6.69
CA ALA A 339 -24.75 -4.00 -5.54
C ALA A 339 -23.92 -5.29 -5.40
N ALA A 340 -23.62 -5.96 -6.52
CA ALA A 340 -22.73 -7.11 -6.52
C ALA A 340 -21.30 -6.72 -6.11
N ALA A 341 -20.82 -5.55 -6.54
CA ALA A 341 -19.52 -5.00 -6.14
C ALA A 341 -19.44 -4.74 -4.64
N LYS A 342 -20.44 -4.06 -4.06
CA LYS A 342 -20.55 -3.84 -2.60
C LYS A 342 -20.60 -5.16 -1.83
N LEU A 343 -21.40 -6.11 -2.28
CA LEU A 343 -21.51 -7.42 -1.66
C LEU A 343 -20.17 -8.17 -1.69
N LEU A 344 -19.44 -8.12 -2.82
CA LEU A 344 -18.12 -8.73 -2.93
C LEU A 344 -17.10 -8.07 -1.99
N VAL A 345 -17.11 -6.73 -1.86
CA VAL A 345 -16.24 -6.01 -0.91
C VAL A 345 -16.53 -6.47 0.52
N ARG A 346 -17.79 -6.48 0.96
CA ARG A 346 -18.20 -6.97 2.27
C ARG A 346 -17.77 -8.42 2.50
N PHE A 347 -17.99 -9.28 1.50
CA PHE A 347 -17.59 -10.69 1.57
C PHE A 347 -16.07 -10.86 1.72
N MET A 348 -15.27 -10.11 0.94
CA MET A 348 -13.81 -10.17 1.03
C MET A 348 -13.28 -9.67 2.38
N MET A 349 -13.95 -8.67 2.98
CA MET A 349 -13.61 -8.16 4.31
C MET A 349 -14.02 -9.12 5.44
N GLY A 350 -14.83 -10.13 5.15
CA GLY A 350 -15.42 -11.07 6.13
C GLY A 350 -16.70 -10.53 6.76
N GLY A 351 -17.69 -11.41 6.89
CA GLY A 351 -18.98 -11.06 7.49
C GLY A 351 -18.88 -10.76 8.98
N ILE A 352 -19.80 -9.94 9.48
CA ILE A 352 -19.96 -9.67 10.93
C ILE A 352 -20.67 -10.81 11.66
N ASP A 353 -21.22 -11.76 10.92
CA ASP A 353 -21.84 -12.99 11.42
C ASP A 353 -20.84 -14.10 11.78
N GLY A 354 -19.53 -13.81 11.62
CA GLY A 354 -18.43 -14.73 11.83
C GLY A 354 -18.08 -15.58 10.62
N ASP A 355 -18.76 -15.42 9.47
CA ASP A 355 -18.36 -16.04 8.21
C ASP A 355 -17.22 -15.25 7.56
N THR A 356 -16.00 -15.75 7.73
CA THR A 356 -14.79 -15.16 7.15
C THR A 356 -14.33 -15.84 5.87
N SER A 357 -15.18 -16.65 5.22
CA SER A 357 -14.81 -17.44 4.03
C SER A 357 -14.26 -16.61 2.87
N GLY A 358 -14.69 -15.37 2.72
CA GLY A 358 -14.17 -14.42 1.75
C GLY A 358 -12.79 -13.85 2.12
N TYR A 359 -12.52 -13.71 3.41
CA TYR A 359 -11.24 -13.23 3.94
C TYR A 359 -10.20 -14.34 4.11
N GLU A 360 -10.63 -15.57 4.38
CA GLU A 360 -9.76 -16.73 4.65
C GLU A 360 -8.59 -16.89 3.66
N PRO A 361 -8.75 -16.70 2.34
CA PRO A 361 -7.64 -16.78 1.41
C PRO A 361 -6.49 -15.81 1.71
N PHE A 362 -6.77 -14.71 2.40
CA PHE A 362 -5.82 -13.67 2.77
C PHE A 362 -5.29 -13.82 4.20
N ASN A 363 -5.99 -14.55 5.08
CA ASN A 363 -5.60 -14.80 6.47
C ASN A 363 -4.48 -15.86 6.52
N THR A 364 -3.28 -15.45 6.20
CA THR A 364 -2.10 -16.34 6.08
C THR A 364 -0.91 -15.75 6.81
N LEU A 365 0.07 -16.57 7.15
CA LEU A 365 1.33 -16.12 7.76
C LEU A 365 1.95 -14.96 6.96
N GLY A 366 2.32 -13.89 7.66
CA GLY A 366 2.88 -12.68 7.07
C GLY A 366 1.84 -11.74 6.47
N GLY A 367 0.56 -11.98 6.72
CA GLY A 367 -0.55 -11.05 6.51
C GLY A 367 -1.27 -10.81 7.82
N TRP A 368 -1.65 -9.57 8.10
CA TRP A 368 -2.34 -9.18 9.32
C TRP A 368 -3.69 -8.58 8.99
N PRO A 369 -4.78 -9.07 9.62
CA PRO A 369 -6.09 -8.46 9.45
C PRO A 369 -6.07 -7.03 9.98
N VAL A 370 -6.80 -6.14 9.32
CA VAL A 370 -7.04 -4.77 9.82
C VAL A 370 -8.22 -4.70 10.80
N ARG A 371 -9.04 -5.76 10.84
CA ARG A 371 -10.19 -5.88 11.74
C ARG A 371 -9.76 -6.48 13.07
N ASP A 372 -10.18 -5.88 14.16
CA ASP A 372 -9.88 -6.30 15.53
C ASP A 372 -10.64 -7.57 15.98
N ASP A 373 -11.73 -7.92 15.27
CA ASP A 373 -12.56 -9.10 15.52
C ASP A 373 -12.16 -10.32 14.65
N ILE A 374 -11.16 -10.21 13.77
CA ILE A 374 -10.59 -11.33 13.03
C ILE A 374 -9.23 -11.69 13.61
N ALA A 375 -9.10 -12.91 14.11
CA ALA A 375 -7.81 -13.39 14.59
C ALA A 375 -6.81 -13.57 13.43
N PRO A 376 -5.54 -13.17 13.59
CA PRO A 376 -4.51 -13.46 12.59
C PRO A 376 -4.27 -14.96 12.45
N ALA A 377 -3.65 -15.38 11.34
CA ALA A 377 -3.31 -16.77 11.09
C ALA A 377 -2.49 -17.36 12.24
N GLU A 378 -2.72 -18.64 12.55
CA GLU A 378 -1.99 -19.35 13.61
C GLU A 378 -0.47 -19.29 13.35
N GLY A 379 0.29 -18.93 14.37
CA GLY A 379 1.75 -18.77 14.27
C GLY A 379 2.21 -17.38 13.76
N SER A 380 1.29 -16.46 13.50
CA SER A 380 1.65 -15.06 13.21
C SER A 380 2.24 -14.39 14.45
N THR A 381 3.28 -13.58 14.25
CA THR A 381 3.73 -12.60 15.26
C THR A 381 2.66 -11.53 15.42
N ASP A 382 2.45 -11.03 16.63
CA ASP A 382 1.55 -9.92 16.85
C ASP A 382 2.07 -8.67 16.11
N TYR A 383 1.21 -8.05 15.31
CA TYR A 383 1.58 -6.85 14.55
C TYR A 383 2.05 -5.71 15.45
N ALA A 384 1.45 -5.57 16.63
CA ALA A 384 1.81 -4.56 17.61
C ALA A 384 3.21 -4.77 18.24
N GLU A 385 3.79 -5.96 18.13
CA GLU A 385 5.16 -6.25 18.58
C GLU A 385 6.24 -5.94 17.52
N LEU A 386 5.81 -5.59 16.32
CA LEU A 386 6.73 -5.28 15.21
C LEU A 386 7.07 -3.79 15.19
N ASN A 387 8.34 -3.48 14.90
CA ASN A 387 8.80 -2.12 14.63
C ASN A 387 8.37 -1.73 13.21
N VAL A 388 7.15 -1.27 13.03
CA VAL A 388 6.64 -0.90 11.69
C VAL A 388 6.91 0.58 11.44
N ALA A 389 7.36 0.88 10.21
CA ALA A 389 7.54 2.26 9.76
C ALA A 389 6.20 3.00 9.68
N PRO A 390 6.13 4.28 10.05
CA PRO A 390 4.94 5.08 9.82
C PRO A 390 4.67 5.24 8.32
N PHE A 391 3.39 5.37 7.95
CA PHE A 391 2.98 5.58 6.58
C PHE A 391 2.12 6.84 6.47
N ASP A 392 2.54 7.79 5.64
CA ASP A 392 1.76 8.95 5.25
C ASP A 392 1.65 9.01 3.73
N ALA A 393 0.42 8.89 3.20
CA ALA A 393 0.17 8.84 1.77
C ALA A 393 0.63 10.11 1.03
N ASN A 394 0.51 11.30 1.65
CA ASN A 394 0.94 12.55 1.04
C ASN A 394 2.47 12.63 0.97
N GLU A 395 3.14 12.33 2.10
CA GLU A 395 4.61 12.32 2.15
C GLU A 395 5.18 11.31 1.14
N MET A 396 4.62 10.13 1.06
CA MET A 396 5.02 9.10 0.09
C MET A 396 4.85 9.60 -1.35
N TYR A 397 3.67 10.10 -1.69
CA TYR A 397 3.32 10.53 -3.05
C TYR A 397 4.20 11.66 -3.55
N TYR A 398 4.33 12.73 -2.77
CA TYR A 398 5.06 13.93 -3.21
C TYR A 398 6.59 13.73 -3.24
N ASN A 399 7.13 12.77 -2.48
CA ASN A 399 8.57 12.51 -2.43
C ASN A 399 9.02 11.32 -3.29
N TYR A 400 8.10 10.49 -3.79
CA TYR A 400 8.42 9.29 -4.57
C TYR A 400 9.42 9.53 -5.71
N ASN A 401 9.18 10.51 -6.55
CA ASN A 401 10.05 10.80 -7.69
C ASN A 401 11.42 11.33 -7.23
N THR A 402 11.47 12.16 -6.19
CA THR A 402 12.74 12.68 -5.65
C THR A 402 13.64 11.56 -5.15
N VAL A 403 13.09 10.62 -4.38
CA VAL A 403 13.85 9.48 -3.85
C VAL A 403 14.24 8.50 -4.96
N ARG A 404 13.35 8.24 -5.89
CA ARG A 404 13.63 7.39 -7.05
C ARG A 404 14.75 7.97 -7.94
N ASP A 405 14.74 9.27 -8.20
CA ASP A 405 15.78 9.96 -8.97
C ASP A 405 17.11 9.94 -8.23
N PHE A 406 17.10 10.11 -6.90
CA PHE A 406 18.31 9.94 -6.09
C PHE A 406 18.88 8.52 -6.22
N TRP A 407 18.05 7.48 -6.07
CA TRP A 407 18.48 6.10 -6.23
C TRP A 407 19.08 5.85 -7.60
N GLN A 408 18.45 6.36 -8.66
CA GLN A 408 18.95 6.24 -10.03
C GLN A 408 20.33 6.89 -10.24
N GLN A 409 20.64 7.96 -9.51
CA GLN A 409 21.93 8.66 -9.61
C GLN A 409 23.06 7.92 -8.89
N LEU A 410 22.77 6.95 -8.03
CA LEU A 410 23.79 6.17 -7.31
C LEU A 410 24.40 5.07 -8.20
N GLY A 411 23.74 4.60 -9.22
CA GLY A 411 24.16 3.53 -10.11
C GLY A 411 23.85 3.83 -11.52
#